data_eb0015a25b8f5220206efe4660ce0159
#
_entry.id   eb0015a25b8f5220206efe4660ce0159
#
_cell.length_a   1.000
_cell.length_b   1.000
_cell.length_c   1.000
_cell.angle_alpha   90.00
_cell.angle_beta   90.00
_cell.angle_gamma   90.00
#
_symmetry.space_group_name_H-M   'P 1'
#
loop_
_entity.id
_entity.type
_entity.pdbx_description
1 polymer ?
#
loop_
_entity_poly.entity_id
_entity_poly.type
_entity_poly.pdbx_seq_one_letter_code
_entity_poly.pdbx_strand_id
1 'polypeptide(L)'
;MQSMKRFLLLLLVLVSCTPLATPGRPDSSQTAPAPRLPGMTSSAFVELAGERVYFESGGTGTPVLMIHGIGAGNSSHLYRNNTLALSKAHRVYAFDFPGFARSGARAIQYTNDLYVAVIEAFIRSVVREPVQIIASSYAADYAIRLASEQPQLITRLLLSNPSGYGLDLDSMTLFGGNASRNPERFKQFADTPLGTLIFPVLNSESGINFFLYYYVYLDWRKATPEVTRIYLENLEGPNKAYAPFSFFSGLLDQPIDAYWPTLTQPVHLVWGTDDVFNPITEVSLYLEKRPVPLTILRARAIPYEEESEKFNAVALKFLR
;
A
#
# COMPACT_ATOMS: atom_id res chain seq x y z
N MET A 1 32.85 -10.83 2.37
CA MET A 1 31.62 -11.43 1.80
C MET A 1 31.49 -12.91 2.19
N GLN A 2 31.57 -13.22 3.48
CA GLN A 2 31.54 -14.62 4.01
C GLN A 2 31.13 -14.69 5.50
N SER A 3 30.19 -13.86 5.98
CA SER A 3 29.76 -13.95 7.40
C SER A 3 28.22 -13.96 7.63
N MET A 4 27.42 -14.12 6.59
CA MET A 4 25.95 -14.09 6.71
C MET A 4 25.26 -15.47 6.59
N LYS A 5 26.03 -16.57 6.63
CA LYS A 5 25.47 -17.95 6.46
C LYS A 5 25.31 -18.75 7.77
N ARG A 6 25.41 -18.15 8.95
CA ARG A 6 25.41 -18.91 10.25
C ARG A 6 24.31 -18.57 11.24
N PHE A 7 23.20 -17.95 10.84
CA PHE A 7 22.11 -17.62 11.79
C PHE A 7 20.77 -18.32 11.49
N LEU A 8 20.80 -19.44 10.79
CA LEU A 8 19.59 -20.21 10.51
C LEU A 8 19.67 -21.64 11.09
N LEU A 9 19.93 -21.79 12.37
CA LEU A 9 19.76 -23.09 13.05
C LEU A 9 19.45 -22.87 14.53
N LEU A 10 18.37 -23.46 14.96
CA LEU A 10 17.81 -23.68 16.31
C LEU A 10 16.68 -22.75 16.73
N LEU A 11 15.46 -23.13 16.37
CA LEU A 11 14.30 -23.06 17.30
C LEU A 11 13.30 -24.16 16.89
N LEU A 12 13.53 -25.37 17.35
CA LEU A 12 12.47 -26.40 17.45
C LEU A 12 11.68 -26.09 18.72
N VAL A 13 10.53 -25.47 18.60
CA VAL A 13 9.54 -25.35 19.67
C VAL A 13 8.34 -26.18 19.29
N LEU A 14 7.98 -27.11 20.16
CA LEU A 14 6.77 -27.94 20.11
C LEU A 14 5.53 -27.06 20.01
N VAL A 15 4.87 -27.08 18.86
CA VAL A 15 3.58 -26.41 18.65
C VAL A 15 2.47 -27.47 18.76
N SER A 16 1.63 -27.31 19.77
CA SER A 16 0.37 -28.05 19.88
C SER A 16 -0.55 -27.65 18.72
N CYS A 17 -0.98 -28.61 17.92
CA CYS A 17 -1.96 -28.41 16.85
C CYS A 17 -3.31 -27.99 17.43
N THR A 18 -3.66 -26.72 17.35
CA THR A 18 -5.06 -26.29 17.41
C THR A 18 -5.59 -26.22 15.97
N PRO A 19 -6.76 -26.79 15.66
CA PRO A 19 -7.30 -26.72 14.32
C PRO A 19 -7.65 -25.29 13.95
N LEU A 20 -7.27 -24.87 12.73
CA LEU A 20 -7.66 -23.61 12.13
C LEU A 20 -9.18 -23.50 12.09
N ALA A 21 -9.71 -22.43 12.66
CA ALA A 21 -11.14 -22.13 12.64
C ALA A 21 -11.60 -21.95 11.17
N THR A 22 -12.73 -22.55 10.83
CA THR A 22 -13.40 -22.36 9.53
C THR A 22 -13.65 -20.87 9.28
N PRO A 23 -13.38 -20.36 8.06
CA PRO A 23 -13.55 -18.94 7.76
C PRO A 23 -15.04 -18.56 7.88
N GLY A 24 -15.39 -17.84 8.95
CA GLY A 24 -16.67 -17.19 9.08
C GLY A 24 -16.80 -16.06 8.05
N ARG A 25 -17.98 -15.94 7.43
CA ARG A 25 -18.32 -14.77 6.60
C ARG A 25 -18.17 -13.52 7.47
N PRO A 26 -17.50 -12.44 7.00
CA PRO A 26 -17.41 -11.21 7.77
C PRO A 26 -18.81 -10.73 8.18
N ASP A 27 -18.97 -10.40 9.46
CA ASP A 27 -20.23 -9.88 9.99
C ASP A 27 -20.50 -8.49 9.38
N SER A 28 -21.48 -8.43 8.50
CA SER A 28 -21.91 -7.20 7.82
C SER A 28 -22.58 -6.18 8.75
N SER A 29 -22.81 -6.55 10.02
CA SER A 29 -23.51 -5.70 11.01
C SER A 29 -22.60 -4.78 11.82
N GLN A 30 -21.26 -4.89 11.69
CA GLN A 30 -20.36 -4.04 12.46
C GLN A 30 -20.39 -2.59 11.94
N THR A 31 -20.78 -1.66 12.81
CA THR A 31 -20.63 -0.22 12.59
C THR A 31 -19.16 0.14 12.43
N ALA A 32 -18.85 1.03 11.48
CA ALA A 32 -17.47 1.48 11.32
C ALA A 32 -17.00 2.25 12.57
N PRO A 33 -15.76 2.03 13.04
CA PRO A 33 -15.20 2.80 14.13
C PRO A 33 -15.06 4.27 13.73
N ALA A 34 -15.03 5.18 14.72
CA ALA A 34 -14.81 6.60 14.46
C ALA A 34 -13.53 6.84 13.61
N PRO A 35 -13.53 7.88 12.77
CA PRO A 35 -12.37 8.25 11.98
C PRO A 35 -11.13 8.46 12.87
N ARG A 36 -9.97 8.03 12.43
CA ARG A 36 -8.71 8.22 13.13
C ARG A 36 -7.79 9.23 12.45
N LEU A 37 -8.00 9.48 11.16
CA LEU A 37 -7.16 10.41 10.39
C LEU A 37 -7.57 11.85 10.70
N PRO A 38 -6.60 12.75 10.98
CA PRO A 38 -6.89 14.16 11.24
C PRO A 38 -7.65 14.82 10.08
N GLY A 39 -8.71 15.57 10.40
CA GLY A 39 -9.55 16.24 9.40
C GLY A 39 -10.61 15.36 8.74
N MET A 40 -10.66 14.06 9.04
CA MET A 40 -11.76 13.19 8.62
C MET A 40 -12.92 13.27 9.60
N THR A 41 -14.14 13.31 9.06
CA THR A 41 -15.38 13.50 9.84
C THR A 41 -16.32 12.31 9.75
N SER A 42 -16.05 11.37 8.83
CA SER A 42 -16.88 10.19 8.60
C SER A 42 -16.02 8.96 8.31
N SER A 43 -16.54 7.81 8.66
CA SER A 43 -15.98 6.50 8.34
C SER A 43 -17.10 5.52 8.02
N ALA A 44 -16.84 4.57 7.15
CA ALA A 44 -17.79 3.52 6.81
C ALA A 44 -17.08 2.26 6.31
N PHE A 45 -17.86 1.17 6.26
CA PHE A 45 -17.55 0.01 5.45
C PHE A 45 -18.40 0.00 4.19
N VAL A 46 -17.83 -0.47 3.10
CA VAL A 46 -18.52 -0.64 1.82
C VAL A 46 -18.08 -1.95 1.17
N GLU A 47 -18.99 -2.62 0.48
CA GLU A 47 -18.67 -3.82 -0.31
C GLU A 47 -18.25 -3.39 -1.73
N LEU A 48 -17.01 -3.71 -2.10
CA LEU A 48 -16.41 -3.35 -3.39
C LEU A 48 -15.70 -4.57 -3.98
N ALA A 49 -16.03 -4.93 -5.21
CA ALA A 49 -15.46 -6.09 -5.90
C ALA A 49 -15.52 -7.39 -5.07
N GLY A 50 -16.56 -7.55 -4.24
CA GLY A 50 -16.74 -8.72 -3.36
C GLY A 50 -15.93 -8.68 -2.05
N GLU A 51 -15.32 -7.53 -1.74
CA GLU A 51 -14.51 -7.33 -0.54
C GLU A 51 -15.07 -6.19 0.33
N ARG A 52 -15.00 -6.38 1.65
CA ARG A 52 -15.40 -5.36 2.62
C ARG A 52 -14.27 -4.36 2.84
N VAL A 53 -14.48 -3.11 2.44
CA VAL A 53 -13.48 -2.04 2.46
C VAL A 53 -13.86 -1.00 3.51
N TYR A 54 -12.93 -0.69 4.41
CA TYR A 54 -13.02 0.42 5.35
C TYR A 54 -12.49 1.69 4.70
N PHE A 55 -13.17 2.82 4.91
CA PHE A 55 -12.69 4.12 4.48
C PHE A 55 -13.05 5.24 5.45
N GLU A 56 -12.32 6.31 5.37
CA GLU A 56 -12.59 7.58 6.03
C GLU A 56 -12.75 8.69 5.02
N SER A 57 -13.55 9.70 5.34
CA SER A 57 -13.72 10.88 4.50
C SER A 57 -13.91 12.14 5.33
N GLY A 58 -13.52 13.30 4.75
CA GLY A 58 -13.66 14.59 5.37
C GLY A 58 -13.38 15.73 4.40
N GLY A 59 -13.73 16.97 4.81
CA GLY A 59 -13.59 18.14 3.97
C GLY A 59 -14.69 18.28 2.92
N THR A 60 -14.54 19.27 2.05
CA THR A 60 -15.49 19.61 0.98
C THR A 60 -14.74 20.05 -0.27
N GLY A 61 -15.43 20.15 -1.41
CA GLY A 61 -14.83 20.57 -2.69
C GLY A 61 -14.45 19.39 -3.59
N THR A 62 -13.47 19.59 -4.45
CA THR A 62 -13.01 18.58 -5.43
C THR A 62 -12.52 17.32 -4.73
N PRO A 63 -12.95 16.12 -5.16
CA PRO A 63 -12.59 14.88 -4.50
C PRO A 63 -11.13 14.51 -4.71
N VAL A 64 -10.49 14.07 -3.64
CA VAL A 64 -9.14 13.51 -3.62
C VAL A 64 -9.19 12.15 -2.94
N LEU A 65 -8.72 11.11 -3.60
CA LEU A 65 -8.59 9.76 -3.07
C LEU A 65 -7.13 9.46 -2.74
N MET A 66 -6.87 9.15 -1.48
CA MET A 66 -5.54 8.77 -0.98
C MET A 66 -5.46 7.26 -0.81
N ILE A 67 -4.49 6.64 -1.48
CA ILE A 67 -4.35 5.18 -1.56
C ILE A 67 -2.97 4.77 -1.04
N HIS A 68 -2.94 4.01 0.05
CA HIS A 68 -1.69 3.56 0.68
C HIS A 68 -0.97 2.51 -0.16
N GLY A 69 0.36 2.49 -0.07
CA GLY A 69 1.21 1.46 -0.67
C GLY A 69 1.04 0.09 0.00
N ILE A 70 1.56 -0.94 -0.68
CA ILE A 70 1.52 -2.31 -0.18
C ILE A 70 2.70 -2.56 0.76
N GLY A 71 2.41 -3.18 1.91
CA GLY A 71 3.39 -3.58 2.92
C GLY A 71 2.69 -4.11 4.16
N ALA A 72 3.29 -5.05 4.87
CA ALA A 72 2.72 -5.63 6.08
C ALA A 72 2.45 -4.53 7.12
N GLY A 73 1.22 -4.45 7.61
CA GLY A 73 0.79 -3.42 8.55
C GLY A 73 0.47 -2.04 7.94
N ASN A 74 0.66 -1.85 6.62
CA ASN A 74 0.28 -0.60 5.95
C ASN A 74 -1.23 -0.37 5.99
N SER A 75 -1.61 0.91 5.99
CA SER A 75 -3.00 1.36 5.97
C SER A 75 -3.08 2.82 5.52
N SER A 76 -4.27 3.34 5.39
CA SER A 76 -4.52 4.77 5.19
C SER A 76 -3.89 5.67 6.26
N HIS A 77 -3.54 5.13 7.44
CA HIS A 77 -2.83 5.84 8.51
C HIS A 77 -1.48 6.44 8.06
N LEU A 78 -0.87 5.91 7.03
CA LEU A 78 0.32 6.49 6.41
C LEU A 78 0.13 7.94 5.96
N TYR A 79 -1.11 8.37 5.72
CA TYR A 79 -1.45 9.74 5.33
C TYR A 79 -1.90 10.64 6.49
N ARG A 80 -1.73 10.24 7.77
CA ARG A 80 -2.18 11.01 8.93
C ARG A 80 -1.63 12.44 9.00
N ASN A 81 -0.43 12.67 8.44
CA ASN A 81 0.20 13.98 8.39
C ASN A 81 -0.24 14.84 7.18
N ASN A 82 -1.12 14.29 6.32
CA ASN A 82 -1.53 14.95 5.07
C ASN A 82 -3.03 15.28 5.06
N THR A 83 -3.85 14.43 5.65
CA THR A 83 -5.31 14.51 5.55
C THR A 83 -5.88 15.83 6.10
N LEU A 84 -5.37 16.34 7.24
CA LEU A 84 -5.84 17.61 7.80
C LEU A 84 -5.54 18.80 6.88
N ALA A 85 -4.39 18.84 6.24
CA ALA A 85 -4.03 19.91 5.33
C ALA A 85 -4.89 19.87 4.07
N LEU A 86 -5.09 18.68 3.52
CA LEU A 86 -5.84 18.48 2.28
C LEU A 86 -7.35 18.64 2.48
N SER A 87 -7.92 18.21 3.62
CA SER A 87 -9.36 18.32 3.90
C SER A 87 -9.85 19.76 4.09
N LYS A 88 -8.95 20.72 4.29
CA LYS A 88 -9.29 22.15 4.30
C LYS A 88 -9.64 22.70 2.92
N ALA A 89 -9.17 22.07 1.84
CA ALA A 89 -9.33 22.53 0.47
C ALA A 89 -10.05 21.52 -0.43
N HIS A 90 -10.12 20.27 -0.02
CA HIS A 90 -10.65 19.17 -0.82
C HIS A 90 -11.58 18.27 0.00
N ARG A 91 -12.45 17.54 -0.70
CA ARG A 91 -13.16 16.40 -0.12
C ARG A 91 -12.26 15.17 -0.22
N VAL A 92 -11.64 14.81 0.89
CA VAL A 92 -10.63 13.76 0.98
C VAL A 92 -11.28 12.43 1.34
N TYR A 93 -10.86 11.39 0.66
CA TYR A 93 -11.15 9.99 0.97
C TYR A 93 -9.85 9.22 1.16
N ALA A 94 -9.83 8.31 2.12
CA ALA A 94 -8.74 7.37 2.32
C ALA A 94 -9.31 6.02 2.73
N PHE A 95 -8.94 4.94 2.06
CA PHE A 95 -9.41 3.60 2.39
C PHE A 95 -8.24 2.67 2.71
N ASP A 96 -8.54 1.58 3.41
CA ASP A 96 -7.61 0.48 3.61
C ASP A 96 -7.91 -0.59 2.53
N PHE A 97 -6.90 -1.07 1.80
CA PHE A 97 -7.10 -2.16 0.85
C PHE A 97 -7.65 -3.43 1.51
N PRO A 98 -8.43 -4.27 0.80
CA PRO A 98 -8.78 -5.61 1.28
C PRO A 98 -7.52 -6.39 1.71
N GLY A 99 -7.63 -7.10 2.83
CA GLY A 99 -6.49 -7.80 3.43
C GLY A 99 -5.63 -6.94 4.36
N PHE A 100 -5.81 -5.62 4.37
CA PHE A 100 -5.04 -4.67 5.19
C PHE A 100 -5.89 -4.01 6.28
N ALA A 101 -5.25 -3.71 7.40
CA ALA A 101 -5.76 -2.92 8.50
C ALA A 101 -7.23 -3.19 8.86
N ARG A 102 -8.09 -2.17 8.76
CA ARG A 102 -9.51 -2.25 9.16
C ARG A 102 -10.41 -2.87 8.10
N SER A 103 -9.95 -3.01 6.86
CA SER A 103 -10.70 -3.72 5.81
C SER A 103 -10.78 -5.22 6.07
N GLY A 104 -11.76 -5.86 5.47
CA GLY A 104 -11.93 -7.29 5.52
C GLY A 104 -10.68 -8.03 5.03
N ALA A 105 -10.38 -9.17 5.66
CA ALA A 105 -9.31 -10.05 5.22
C ALA A 105 -9.85 -11.47 5.01
N ARG A 106 -9.69 -12.00 3.80
CA ARG A 106 -10.12 -13.33 3.40
C ARG A 106 -8.91 -14.22 3.13
N ALA A 107 -9.11 -15.53 3.28
CA ALA A 107 -8.11 -16.54 2.92
C ALA A 107 -8.12 -16.78 1.40
N ILE A 108 -7.64 -15.78 0.63
CA ILE A 108 -7.59 -15.81 -0.84
C ILE A 108 -6.24 -15.31 -1.36
N GLN A 109 -5.96 -15.58 -2.61
CA GLN A 109 -4.91 -14.88 -3.35
C GLN A 109 -5.42 -13.47 -3.68
N TYR A 110 -4.77 -12.45 -3.13
CA TYR A 110 -4.99 -11.07 -3.56
C TYR A 110 -4.19 -10.82 -4.84
N THR A 111 -4.76 -10.06 -5.77
CA THR A 111 -4.14 -9.77 -7.06
C THR A 111 -4.18 -8.28 -7.38
N ASN A 112 -3.30 -7.84 -8.27
CA ASN A 112 -3.35 -6.49 -8.82
C ASN A 112 -4.70 -6.19 -9.47
N ASP A 113 -5.31 -7.14 -10.19
CA ASP A 113 -6.63 -6.98 -10.82
C ASP A 113 -7.72 -6.70 -9.78
N LEU A 114 -7.69 -7.41 -8.65
CA LEU A 114 -8.63 -7.15 -7.55
C LEU A 114 -8.46 -5.73 -7.00
N TYR A 115 -7.22 -5.28 -6.79
CA TYR A 115 -7.00 -3.94 -6.23
C TYR A 115 -7.34 -2.83 -7.20
N VAL A 116 -7.07 -2.98 -8.49
CA VAL A 116 -7.55 -2.05 -9.53
C VAL A 116 -9.08 -2.00 -9.54
N ALA A 117 -9.75 -3.17 -9.49
CA ALA A 117 -11.22 -3.23 -9.44
C ALA A 117 -11.80 -2.58 -8.17
N VAL A 118 -11.13 -2.71 -7.03
CA VAL A 118 -11.53 -2.03 -5.77
C VAL A 118 -11.43 -0.52 -5.91
N ILE A 119 -10.34 0.01 -6.50
CA ILE A 119 -10.18 1.46 -6.72
C ILE A 119 -11.28 1.96 -7.65
N GLU A 120 -11.51 1.27 -8.77
CA GLU A 120 -12.57 1.63 -9.73
C GLU A 120 -13.96 1.64 -9.06
N ALA A 121 -14.29 0.55 -8.35
CA ALA A 121 -15.57 0.42 -7.66
C ALA A 121 -15.73 1.50 -6.57
N PHE A 122 -14.66 1.87 -5.85
CA PHE A 122 -14.69 2.95 -4.86
C PHE A 122 -15.03 4.29 -5.52
N ILE A 123 -14.37 4.62 -6.63
CA ILE A 123 -14.65 5.87 -7.36
C ILE A 123 -16.10 5.88 -7.83
N ARG A 124 -16.60 4.80 -8.44
CA ARG A 124 -17.95 4.73 -8.98
C ARG A 124 -19.06 4.71 -7.93
N SER A 125 -18.84 4.04 -6.81
CA SER A 125 -19.89 3.78 -5.81
C SER A 125 -19.87 4.75 -4.64
N VAL A 126 -18.69 5.20 -4.21
CA VAL A 126 -18.51 6.06 -3.03
C VAL A 126 -18.29 7.51 -3.44
N VAL A 127 -17.29 7.78 -4.27
CA VAL A 127 -16.98 9.15 -4.72
C VAL A 127 -18.04 9.66 -5.70
N ARG A 128 -18.43 8.85 -6.70
CA ARG A 128 -19.48 9.08 -7.70
C ARG A 128 -19.22 10.24 -8.67
N GLU A 129 -17.97 10.64 -8.79
CA GLU A 129 -17.51 11.66 -9.73
C GLU A 129 -16.02 11.43 -10.05
N PRO A 130 -15.48 12.04 -11.10
CA PRO A 130 -14.05 11.95 -11.39
C PRO A 130 -13.21 12.49 -10.24
N VAL A 131 -12.12 11.78 -9.90
CA VAL A 131 -11.33 12.01 -8.70
C VAL A 131 -9.87 12.34 -9.02
N GLN A 132 -9.23 13.12 -8.17
CA GLN A 132 -7.79 13.27 -8.14
C GLN A 132 -7.21 12.18 -7.21
N ILE A 133 -6.12 11.53 -7.60
CA ILE A 133 -5.52 10.46 -6.80
C ILE A 133 -4.16 10.89 -6.24
N ILE A 134 -3.96 10.61 -4.96
CA ILE A 134 -2.65 10.51 -4.31
C ILE A 134 -2.41 9.03 -4.02
N ALA A 135 -1.35 8.45 -4.57
CA ALA A 135 -1.04 7.05 -4.36
C ALA A 135 0.48 6.82 -4.24
N SER A 136 0.87 5.75 -3.55
CA SER A 136 2.28 5.43 -3.32
C SER A 136 2.61 3.99 -3.68
N SER A 137 3.85 3.76 -4.18
CA SER A 137 4.37 2.42 -4.49
C SER A 137 3.38 1.64 -5.40
N TYR A 138 3.09 0.39 -5.13
CA TYR A 138 2.13 -0.45 -5.87
C TYR A 138 0.76 0.21 -6.12
N ALA A 139 0.25 0.99 -5.16
CA ALA A 139 -1.01 1.70 -5.36
C ALA A 139 -0.91 2.78 -6.44
N ALA A 140 0.27 3.37 -6.63
CA ALA A 140 0.53 4.29 -7.74
C ALA A 140 0.45 3.55 -9.08
N ASP A 141 0.95 2.32 -9.16
CA ASP A 141 0.92 1.50 -10.37
C ASP A 141 -0.51 1.08 -10.74
N TYR A 142 -1.33 0.73 -9.74
CA TYR A 142 -2.77 0.45 -9.95
C TYR A 142 -3.51 1.69 -10.42
N ALA A 143 -3.20 2.87 -9.85
CA ALA A 143 -3.80 4.13 -10.28
C ALA A 143 -3.39 4.51 -11.71
N ILE A 144 -2.14 4.28 -12.11
CA ILE A 144 -1.64 4.47 -13.48
C ILE A 144 -2.42 3.58 -14.45
N ARG A 145 -2.54 2.28 -14.14
CA ARG A 145 -3.30 1.35 -14.97
C ARG A 145 -4.74 1.80 -15.11
N LEU A 146 -5.42 2.08 -14.01
CA LEU A 146 -6.81 2.52 -14.04
C LEU A 146 -7.00 3.83 -14.82
N ALA A 147 -6.09 4.79 -14.66
CA ALA A 147 -6.15 6.07 -15.36
C ALA A 147 -5.96 5.92 -16.87
N SER A 148 -5.17 4.94 -17.30
CA SER A 148 -5.01 4.58 -18.72
C SER A 148 -6.25 3.86 -19.27
N GLU A 149 -6.77 2.87 -18.54
CA GLU A 149 -7.92 2.06 -18.97
C GLU A 149 -9.25 2.82 -18.88
N GLN A 150 -9.40 3.73 -17.90
CA GLN A 150 -10.63 4.49 -17.58
C GLN A 150 -10.33 5.98 -17.38
N PRO A 151 -9.85 6.70 -18.42
CA PRO A 151 -9.35 8.08 -18.27
C PRO A 151 -10.39 9.07 -17.75
N GLN A 152 -11.69 8.78 -17.91
CA GLN A 152 -12.77 9.63 -17.44
C GLN A 152 -12.98 9.57 -15.90
N LEU A 153 -12.41 8.59 -15.20
CA LEU A 153 -12.57 8.45 -13.75
C LEU A 153 -11.54 9.26 -12.96
N ILE A 154 -10.40 9.57 -13.57
CA ILE A 154 -9.26 10.16 -12.86
C ILE A 154 -8.85 11.44 -13.56
N THR A 155 -8.81 12.55 -12.80
CA THR A 155 -8.50 13.87 -13.34
C THR A 155 -7.05 14.28 -13.15
N ARG A 156 -6.36 13.80 -12.10
CA ARG A 156 -4.95 14.06 -11.81
C ARG A 156 -4.35 12.93 -11.01
N LEU A 157 -3.03 12.75 -11.11
CA LEU A 157 -2.25 11.75 -10.40
C LEU A 157 -1.06 12.40 -9.69
N LEU A 158 -1.04 12.40 -8.36
CA LEU A 158 0.14 12.69 -7.54
C LEU A 158 0.68 11.38 -7.02
N LEU A 159 1.80 10.93 -7.58
CA LEU A 159 2.32 9.58 -7.37
C LEU A 159 3.64 9.62 -6.63
N SER A 160 3.71 8.87 -5.54
CA SER A 160 4.92 8.76 -4.71
C SER A 160 5.59 7.41 -4.93
N ASN A 161 6.84 7.43 -5.37
CA ASN A 161 7.67 6.25 -5.54
C ASN A 161 6.94 5.08 -6.25
N PRO A 162 6.34 5.26 -7.45
CA PRO A 162 5.74 4.15 -8.19
C PRO A 162 6.81 3.11 -8.53
N SER A 163 6.44 1.83 -8.63
CA SER A 163 7.35 0.68 -8.68
C SER A 163 7.23 -0.17 -9.94
N GLY A 164 6.22 0.08 -10.77
CA GLY A 164 5.84 -0.86 -11.84
C GLY A 164 6.52 -0.63 -13.18
N TYR A 165 7.38 0.37 -13.35
CA TYR A 165 8.03 0.65 -14.64
C TYR A 165 9.36 -0.09 -14.75
N GLY A 166 9.56 -0.80 -15.87
CA GLY A 166 10.77 -1.60 -16.08
C GLY A 166 10.94 -2.71 -15.07
N LEU A 167 9.84 -3.18 -14.47
CA LEU A 167 9.86 -4.31 -13.55
C LEU A 167 10.51 -5.51 -14.23
N ASP A 168 11.74 -5.80 -13.84
CA ASP A 168 12.34 -7.09 -14.10
C ASP A 168 11.72 -8.11 -13.14
N LEU A 169 10.63 -8.73 -13.58
CA LEU A 169 9.92 -9.75 -12.81
C LEU A 169 10.81 -10.97 -12.48
N ASP A 170 11.98 -11.05 -13.11
CA ASP A 170 12.96 -12.12 -12.85
C ASP A 170 13.97 -11.74 -11.76
N SER A 171 14.17 -10.44 -11.47
CA SER A 171 15.21 -9.95 -10.56
C SER A 171 14.74 -9.58 -9.16
N MET A 172 13.46 -9.32 -8.96
CA MET A 172 12.95 -8.89 -7.65
C MET A 172 12.78 -10.07 -6.69
N THR A 173 13.81 -10.34 -5.91
CA THR A 173 13.73 -11.35 -4.87
C THR A 173 14.26 -10.84 -3.54
N LEU A 174 13.38 -10.40 -2.67
CA LEU A 174 13.73 -10.19 -1.27
C LEU A 174 14.20 -11.51 -0.60
N PHE A 175 13.86 -12.68 -1.16
CA PHE A 175 14.14 -14.00 -0.61
C PHE A 175 14.62 -15.04 -1.64
N GLY A 176 15.15 -14.62 -2.78
CA GLY A 176 15.79 -15.51 -3.78
C GLY A 176 14.79 -16.37 -4.58
N GLY A 177 14.60 -16.05 -5.84
CA GLY A 177 13.78 -16.76 -6.82
C GLY A 177 12.99 -15.80 -7.71
N ASN A 178 12.70 -16.19 -8.93
CA ASN A 178 11.99 -15.37 -9.90
C ASN A 178 10.67 -14.85 -9.31
N ALA A 179 10.51 -13.55 -9.26
CA ALA A 179 9.33 -12.88 -8.73
C ALA A 179 8.18 -12.81 -9.74
N SER A 180 8.27 -13.53 -10.87
CA SER A 180 7.13 -13.69 -11.75
C SER A 180 5.96 -14.27 -10.96
N ARG A 181 4.78 -13.67 -11.08
CA ARG A 181 3.51 -14.14 -10.49
C ARG A 181 3.53 -15.64 -10.22
N ASN A 182 3.79 -16.02 -8.97
CA ASN A 182 4.02 -17.41 -8.61
C ASN A 182 2.94 -17.91 -7.63
N PRO A 183 1.78 -18.41 -8.13
CA PRO A 183 0.72 -18.95 -7.29
C PRO A 183 1.18 -20.13 -6.43
N GLU A 184 2.17 -20.90 -6.87
CA GLU A 184 2.70 -22.03 -6.10
C GLU A 184 3.51 -21.54 -4.89
N ARG A 185 4.25 -20.43 -5.02
CA ARG A 185 4.90 -19.78 -3.86
C ARG A 185 3.87 -19.30 -2.86
N PHE A 186 2.76 -18.72 -3.30
CA PHE A 186 1.66 -18.35 -2.41
C PHE A 186 1.16 -19.57 -1.62
N LYS A 187 0.93 -20.71 -2.27
CA LYS A 187 0.52 -21.94 -1.59
C LYS A 187 1.57 -22.42 -0.59
N GLN A 188 2.85 -22.30 -0.90
CA GLN A 188 3.92 -22.62 0.04
C GLN A 188 3.82 -21.80 1.34
N PHE A 189 3.41 -20.54 1.27
CA PHE A 189 3.16 -19.73 2.47
C PHE A 189 1.79 -20.05 3.11
N ALA A 190 0.74 -20.14 2.31
CA ALA A 190 -0.64 -20.23 2.79
C ALA A 190 -1.01 -21.63 3.32
N ASP A 191 -0.52 -22.69 2.66
CA ASP A 191 -0.96 -24.07 2.88
C ASP A 191 0.06 -24.92 3.68
N THR A 192 1.19 -24.33 4.07
CA THR A 192 2.22 -25.04 4.83
C THR A 192 2.52 -24.36 6.17
N PRO A 193 3.15 -25.08 7.12
CA PRO A 193 3.60 -24.49 8.37
C PRO A 193 4.60 -23.33 8.20
N LEU A 194 5.23 -23.19 7.04
CA LEU A 194 6.23 -22.16 6.77
C LEU A 194 5.66 -20.74 7.00
N GLY A 195 4.51 -20.46 6.41
CA GLY A 195 3.87 -19.14 6.56
C GLY A 195 3.41 -18.87 7.98
N THR A 196 2.84 -19.88 8.67
CA THR A 196 2.41 -19.74 10.07
C THR A 196 3.58 -19.55 11.04
N LEU A 197 4.78 -20.00 10.70
CA LEU A 197 6.00 -19.80 11.49
C LEU A 197 6.68 -18.47 11.19
N ILE A 198 6.76 -18.08 9.91
CA ILE A 198 7.50 -16.88 9.49
C ILE A 198 6.68 -15.61 9.72
N PHE A 199 5.39 -15.62 9.43
CA PHE A 199 4.55 -14.42 9.51
C PHE A 199 4.56 -13.77 10.90
N PRO A 200 4.37 -14.48 12.03
CA PRO A 200 4.44 -13.89 13.36
C PRO A 200 5.82 -13.32 13.72
N VAL A 201 6.91 -13.94 13.22
CA VAL A 201 8.26 -13.45 13.47
C VAL A 201 8.52 -12.13 12.76
N LEU A 202 8.19 -12.06 11.47
CA LEU A 202 8.35 -10.83 10.67
C LEU A 202 7.43 -9.71 11.18
N ASN A 203 6.26 -10.06 11.68
CA ASN A 203 5.26 -9.13 12.19
C ASN A 203 5.25 -9.02 13.73
N SER A 204 6.33 -9.43 14.39
CA SER A 204 6.59 -9.08 15.78
C SER A 204 6.99 -7.61 15.92
N GLU A 205 6.92 -7.05 17.12
CA GLU A 205 7.37 -5.69 17.38
C GLU A 205 8.80 -5.46 16.91
N SER A 206 9.70 -6.41 17.20
CA SER A 206 11.10 -6.34 16.74
C SER A 206 11.22 -6.41 15.21
N GLY A 207 10.43 -7.27 14.55
CA GLY A 207 10.42 -7.40 13.08
C GLY A 207 9.89 -6.13 12.41
N ILE A 208 8.80 -5.57 12.92
CA ILE A 208 8.22 -4.31 12.42
C ILE A 208 9.20 -3.15 12.65
N ASN A 209 9.79 -3.02 13.85
CA ASN A 209 10.78 -1.97 14.12
C ASN A 209 11.99 -2.10 13.22
N PHE A 210 12.51 -3.31 13.00
CA PHE A 210 13.61 -3.55 12.07
C PHE A 210 13.23 -3.08 10.64
N PHE A 211 12.04 -3.46 10.16
CA PHE A 211 11.57 -3.05 8.85
C PHE A 211 11.43 -1.53 8.73
N LEU A 212 10.76 -0.89 9.70
CA LEU A 212 10.55 0.55 9.72
C LEU A 212 11.89 1.32 9.75
N TYR A 213 12.82 0.93 10.61
CA TYR A 213 14.09 1.66 10.81
C TYR A 213 15.04 1.51 9.62
N TYR A 214 15.09 0.34 8.99
CA TYR A 214 16.09 0.08 7.96
C TYR A 214 15.58 0.26 6.53
N TYR A 215 14.26 0.14 6.31
CA TYR A 215 13.70 0.11 4.97
C TYR A 215 12.68 1.22 4.70
N VAL A 216 11.91 1.66 5.69
CA VAL A 216 10.79 2.57 5.46
C VAL A 216 11.17 4.01 5.74
N TYR A 217 11.78 4.31 6.90
CA TYR A 217 12.16 5.66 7.30
C TYR A 217 13.64 5.94 7.09
N LEU A 218 13.98 7.07 6.51
CA LEU A 218 15.34 7.61 6.48
C LEU A 218 15.73 8.10 7.88
N ASP A 219 14.84 8.84 8.52
CA ASP A 219 14.97 9.20 9.92
C ASP A 219 14.20 8.20 10.80
N TRP A 220 14.87 7.15 11.27
CA TRP A 220 14.29 6.10 12.10
C TRP A 220 13.55 6.62 13.35
N ARG A 221 13.88 7.83 13.85
CA ARG A 221 13.21 8.46 15.01
C ARG A 221 11.75 8.80 14.72
N LYS A 222 11.36 8.91 13.45
CA LYS A 222 9.98 9.09 13.02
C LYS A 222 9.14 7.82 13.11
N ALA A 223 9.78 6.65 13.14
CA ALA A 223 9.14 5.37 13.45
C ALA A 223 8.93 5.26 14.98
N THR A 224 8.02 6.04 15.50
CA THR A 224 7.73 6.11 16.95
C THR A 224 7.07 4.83 17.45
N PRO A 225 7.08 4.56 18.78
CA PRO A 225 6.34 3.43 19.35
C PRO A 225 4.85 3.42 18.99
N GLU A 226 4.24 4.59 18.82
CA GLU A 226 2.86 4.71 18.34
C GLU A 226 2.69 4.18 16.91
N VAL A 227 3.61 4.55 16.01
CA VAL A 227 3.62 4.04 14.63
C VAL A 227 3.75 2.51 14.65
N THR A 228 4.72 1.97 15.37
CA THR A 228 4.91 0.51 15.51
C THR A 228 3.65 -0.17 16.03
N ARG A 229 3.02 0.38 17.08
CA ARG A 229 1.77 -0.16 17.63
C ARG A 229 0.66 -0.21 16.58
N ILE A 230 0.50 0.83 15.76
CA ILE A 230 -0.52 0.86 14.70
C ILE A 230 -0.23 -0.20 13.63
N TYR A 231 1.03 -0.39 13.24
CA TYR A 231 1.40 -1.47 12.33
C TYR A 231 1.03 -2.84 12.88
N LEU A 232 1.29 -3.09 14.18
CA LEU A 232 0.92 -4.34 14.84
C LEU A 232 -0.60 -4.52 14.92
N GLU A 233 -1.35 -3.49 15.32
CA GLU A 233 -2.83 -3.51 15.33
C GLU A 233 -3.41 -3.83 13.95
N ASN A 234 -2.81 -3.30 12.89
CA ASN A 234 -3.24 -3.55 11.51
C ASN A 234 -3.03 -5.00 11.05
N LEU A 235 -2.19 -5.75 11.74
CA LEU A 235 -1.90 -7.16 11.47
C LEU A 235 -2.71 -8.12 12.34
N GLU A 236 -3.48 -7.60 13.30
CA GLU A 236 -4.33 -8.41 14.15
C GLU A 236 -5.56 -8.95 13.41
N GLY A 237 -5.96 -10.16 13.78
CA GLY A 237 -7.16 -10.81 13.27
C GLY A 237 -6.89 -11.90 12.24
N PRO A 238 -7.94 -12.62 11.84
CA PRO A 238 -7.82 -13.74 10.93
C PRO A 238 -7.43 -13.29 9.52
N ASN A 239 -6.70 -14.15 8.81
CA ASN A 239 -6.36 -14.01 7.39
C ASN A 239 -5.48 -12.80 7.01
N LYS A 240 -4.92 -12.06 7.97
CA LYS A 240 -4.05 -10.88 7.70
C LYS A 240 -2.73 -11.24 7.00
N ALA A 241 -2.34 -12.51 7.02
CA ALA A 241 -1.14 -13.00 6.33
C ALA A 241 -1.33 -13.14 4.80
N TYR A 242 -2.55 -13.29 4.30
CA TYR A 242 -2.79 -13.65 2.90
C TYR A 242 -2.43 -12.55 1.90
N ALA A 243 -2.67 -11.28 2.23
CA ALA A 243 -2.22 -10.15 1.40
C ALA A 243 -0.68 -10.01 1.38
N PRO A 244 0.05 -10.06 2.51
CA PRO A 244 1.51 -10.20 2.53
C PRO A 244 2.02 -11.43 1.75
N PHE A 245 1.40 -12.60 1.86
CA PHE A 245 1.80 -13.77 1.07
C PHE A 245 1.61 -13.54 -0.43
N SER A 246 0.54 -12.88 -0.84
CA SER A 246 0.32 -12.49 -2.23
C SER A 246 1.40 -11.52 -2.72
N PHE A 247 1.81 -10.57 -1.88
CA PHE A 247 2.91 -9.65 -2.17
C PHE A 247 4.22 -10.41 -2.38
N PHE A 248 4.65 -11.26 -1.43
CA PHE A 248 5.88 -12.04 -1.55
C PHE A 248 5.86 -13.05 -2.71
N SER A 249 4.69 -13.32 -3.28
CA SER A 249 4.52 -14.23 -4.41
C SER A 249 4.39 -13.50 -5.76
N GLY A 250 4.60 -12.17 -5.80
CA GLY A 250 4.52 -11.37 -7.00
C GLY A 250 3.10 -11.24 -7.59
N LEU A 251 2.05 -11.67 -6.85
CA LEU A 251 0.67 -11.62 -7.33
C LEU A 251 0.12 -10.19 -7.37
N LEU A 252 0.77 -9.27 -6.65
CA LEU A 252 0.40 -7.87 -6.56
C LEU A 252 1.17 -6.98 -7.54
N ASP A 253 2.19 -7.52 -8.21
CA ASP A 253 3.01 -6.77 -9.16
C ASP A 253 2.15 -6.26 -10.33
N GLN A 254 2.32 -4.98 -10.66
CA GLN A 254 1.62 -4.31 -11.73
C GLN A 254 2.61 -3.64 -12.67
N PRO A 255 3.04 -4.32 -13.75
CA PRO A 255 3.82 -3.67 -14.80
C PRO A 255 3.03 -2.52 -15.41
N ILE A 256 3.68 -1.37 -15.61
CA ILE A 256 3.03 -0.17 -16.12
C ILE A 256 3.63 0.34 -17.44
N ASP A 257 4.55 -0.39 -18.02
CA ASP A 257 5.24 0.00 -19.25
C ASP A 257 4.28 0.33 -20.41
N ALA A 258 3.18 -0.43 -20.52
CA ALA A 258 2.16 -0.19 -21.51
C ALA A 258 1.20 0.96 -21.16
N TYR A 259 1.02 1.27 -19.87
CA TYR A 259 0.05 2.23 -19.37
C TYR A 259 0.63 3.63 -19.17
N TRP A 260 1.86 3.72 -18.66
CA TRP A 260 2.50 5.01 -18.36
C TRP A 260 2.57 5.97 -19.56
N PRO A 261 3.01 5.54 -20.76
CA PRO A 261 3.08 6.42 -21.92
C PRO A 261 1.71 6.90 -22.44
N THR A 262 0.63 6.17 -22.14
CA THR A 262 -0.71 6.46 -22.67
C THR A 262 -1.54 7.38 -21.76
N LEU A 263 -1.05 7.71 -20.59
CA LEU A 263 -1.74 8.61 -19.67
C LEU A 263 -2.01 9.98 -20.32
N THR A 264 -3.24 10.45 -20.20
CA THR A 264 -3.65 11.79 -20.67
C THR A 264 -3.75 12.80 -19.53
N GLN A 265 -3.91 12.33 -18.31
CA GLN A 265 -4.07 13.15 -17.11
C GLN A 265 -2.76 13.87 -16.77
N PRO A 266 -2.83 15.06 -16.13
CA PRO A 266 -1.68 15.63 -15.45
C PRO A 266 -1.16 14.69 -14.37
N VAL A 267 0.15 14.47 -14.38
CA VAL A 267 0.87 13.64 -13.39
C VAL A 267 1.94 14.48 -12.72
N HIS A 268 2.17 14.28 -11.44
CA HIS A 268 3.32 14.79 -10.69
C HIS A 268 3.95 13.64 -9.90
N LEU A 269 5.24 13.42 -10.08
CA LEU A 269 6.00 12.43 -9.32
C LEU A 269 6.61 13.06 -8.07
N VAL A 270 6.52 12.36 -6.96
CA VAL A 270 7.27 12.66 -5.74
C VAL A 270 8.15 11.46 -5.42
N TRP A 271 9.43 11.71 -5.13
CA TRP A 271 10.37 10.60 -4.90
C TRP A 271 11.24 10.83 -3.67
N GLY A 272 11.48 9.77 -2.90
CA GLY A 272 12.42 9.77 -1.79
C GLY A 272 13.87 9.64 -2.28
N THR A 273 14.79 10.41 -1.71
CA THR A 273 16.24 10.36 -2.08
C THR A 273 16.88 9.00 -1.82
N ASP A 274 16.39 8.28 -0.81
CA ASP A 274 17.03 7.09 -0.25
C ASP A 274 16.09 5.86 -0.25
N ASP A 275 15.09 5.84 -1.15
CA ASP A 275 14.20 4.68 -1.28
C ASP A 275 15.01 3.46 -1.74
N VAL A 276 14.94 2.40 -0.93
CA VAL A 276 15.66 1.14 -1.19
C VAL A 276 14.83 0.15 -2.01
N PHE A 277 13.51 0.38 -2.09
CA PHE A 277 12.60 -0.45 -2.89
C PHE A 277 12.49 0.07 -4.32
N ASN A 278 12.43 1.40 -4.46
CA ASN A 278 12.31 2.10 -5.72
C ASN A 278 13.41 3.18 -5.78
N PRO A 279 14.65 2.82 -6.11
CA PRO A 279 15.78 3.75 -6.10
C PRO A 279 15.53 4.98 -6.98
N ILE A 280 15.98 6.16 -6.53
CA ILE A 280 15.81 7.42 -7.26
C ILE A 280 16.38 7.37 -8.70
N THR A 281 17.31 6.47 -8.97
CA THR A 281 17.85 6.23 -10.30
C THR A 281 16.83 5.73 -11.30
N GLU A 282 15.75 5.09 -10.82
CA GLU A 282 14.67 4.58 -11.68
C GLU A 282 13.75 5.69 -12.20
N VAL A 283 13.78 6.88 -11.61
CA VAL A 283 13.00 8.04 -12.07
C VAL A 283 13.25 8.33 -13.55
N SER A 284 14.49 8.13 -14.03
CA SER A 284 14.83 8.34 -15.45
C SER A 284 13.96 7.50 -16.39
N LEU A 285 13.62 6.27 -16.02
CA LEU A 285 12.78 5.38 -16.81
C LEU A 285 11.38 6.01 -17.07
N TYR A 286 10.84 6.66 -16.04
CA TYR A 286 9.55 7.36 -16.13
C TYR A 286 9.66 8.61 -16.99
N LEU A 287 10.66 9.45 -16.74
CA LEU A 287 10.80 10.77 -17.38
C LEU A 287 11.20 10.68 -18.85
N GLU A 288 11.98 9.67 -19.25
CA GLU A 288 12.36 9.43 -20.65
C GLU A 288 11.14 9.10 -21.51
N LYS A 289 10.17 8.39 -20.97
CA LYS A 289 8.95 8.02 -21.72
C LYS A 289 7.86 9.07 -21.64
N ARG A 290 7.80 9.79 -20.53
CA ARG A 290 6.83 10.85 -20.31
C ARG A 290 7.42 11.91 -19.38
N PRO A 291 7.90 13.04 -19.90
CA PRO A 291 8.32 14.16 -19.06
C PRO A 291 7.15 14.68 -18.22
N VAL A 292 7.30 14.63 -16.90
CA VAL A 292 6.32 15.13 -15.93
C VAL A 292 7.05 15.89 -14.82
N PRO A 293 6.38 16.80 -14.10
CA PRO A 293 6.92 17.41 -12.91
C PRO A 293 7.38 16.37 -11.89
N LEU A 294 8.55 16.59 -11.30
CA LEU A 294 9.15 15.76 -10.28
C LEU A 294 9.52 16.60 -9.06
N THR A 295 9.20 16.11 -7.88
CA THR A 295 9.70 16.65 -6.61
C THR A 295 10.48 15.54 -5.88
N ILE A 296 11.72 15.84 -5.52
CA ILE A 296 12.58 14.94 -4.75
C ILE A 296 12.58 15.42 -3.30
N LEU A 297 12.28 14.53 -2.36
CA LEU A 297 12.23 14.80 -0.93
C LEU A 297 13.28 13.95 -0.19
N ARG A 298 13.83 14.47 0.88
CA ARG A 298 14.81 13.73 1.69
C ARG A 298 14.09 12.69 2.56
N ALA A 299 13.82 11.54 2.00
CA ALA A 299 13.04 10.46 2.60
C ALA A 299 13.44 9.11 1.99
N ARG A 300 12.95 8.03 2.58
CA ARG A 300 12.94 6.71 1.96
C ARG A 300 11.62 6.42 1.26
N ALA A 301 10.95 5.34 1.66
CA ALA A 301 9.77 4.81 0.97
C ALA A 301 8.50 5.66 1.12
N ILE A 302 8.44 6.55 2.11
CA ILE A 302 7.24 7.31 2.49
C ILE A 302 7.47 8.82 2.58
N PRO A 303 7.88 9.48 1.47
CA PRO A 303 8.20 10.92 1.49
C PRO A 303 6.99 11.80 1.90
N TYR A 304 5.77 11.36 1.65
CA TYR A 304 4.54 12.03 2.08
C TYR A 304 4.36 12.05 3.61
N GLU A 305 5.02 11.14 4.33
CA GLU A 305 5.02 11.12 5.79
C GLU A 305 6.27 11.78 6.37
N GLU A 306 7.47 11.43 5.87
CA GLU A 306 8.73 11.95 6.40
C GLU A 306 8.92 13.44 6.16
N GLU A 307 8.50 13.97 5.01
CA GLU A 307 8.56 15.36 4.62
C GLU A 307 7.16 15.92 4.34
N SER A 308 6.23 15.65 5.26
CA SER A 308 4.80 15.88 5.08
C SER A 308 4.44 17.34 4.76
N GLU A 309 5.11 18.32 5.35
CA GLU A 309 4.86 19.73 5.06
C GLU A 309 5.19 20.08 3.61
N LYS A 310 6.35 19.63 3.13
CA LYS A 310 6.77 19.84 1.73
C LYS A 310 5.88 19.10 0.77
N PHE A 311 5.53 17.84 1.10
CA PHE A 311 4.59 17.05 0.32
C PHE A 311 3.23 17.71 0.23
N ASN A 312 2.68 18.19 1.35
CA ASN A 312 1.40 18.89 1.39
C ASN A 312 1.41 20.17 0.54
N ALA A 313 2.50 20.93 0.55
CA ALA A 313 2.64 22.11 -0.30
C ALA A 313 2.62 21.74 -1.80
N VAL A 314 3.29 20.66 -2.19
CA VAL A 314 3.24 20.14 -3.57
C VAL A 314 1.83 19.66 -3.92
N ALA A 315 1.19 18.89 -3.04
CA ALA A 315 -0.15 18.35 -3.23
C ALA A 315 -1.17 19.49 -3.42
N LEU A 316 -1.23 20.45 -2.51
CA LEU A 316 -2.16 21.58 -2.58
C LEU A 316 -1.93 22.49 -3.80
N LYS A 317 -0.69 22.59 -4.29
CA LYS A 317 -0.38 23.32 -5.52
C LYS A 317 -0.81 22.56 -6.78
N PHE A 318 -0.67 21.26 -6.78
CA PHE A 318 -0.92 20.39 -7.95
C PHE A 318 -2.40 20.01 -8.07
N LEU A 319 -3.04 19.66 -6.96
CA LEU A 319 -4.47 19.34 -6.90
C LEU A 319 -5.29 20.65 -6.94
N ARG A 320 -6.34 20.69 -7.74
CA ARG A 320 -7.13 21.92 -7.95
C ARG A 320 -8.64 21.60 -7.95
#